data_6b5245a2f432fb94cf4b6dedc08522dd
#
_entry.id   6b5245a2f432fb94cf4b6dedc08522dd
#
_cell.length_a   1.000
_cell.length_b   1.000
_cell.length_c   1.000
_cell.angle_alpha   90.00
_cell.angle_beta   90.00
_cell.angle_gamma   90.00
#
_symmetry.space_group_name_H-M   'P 1'
#
loop_
_entity.id
_entity.type
_entity.pdbx_description
1 polymer ?
#
loop_
_entity_poly.entity_id
_entity_poly.type
_entity_poly.pdbx_seq_one_letter_code
_entity_poly.pdbx_strand_id
1 'polypeptide(L)'
;MIIRNTMIHDAIHPEPFQGDIVILSGKLISVGGKAAEADEEILDASGLNAYPGFVDAHSHIGLDNYGGPTGTTFDYNEMNDICCPQLRGYDSYYAHDAAIPMGLAGGVTTVAAGPGSANVLGGTFFAVKLYGNTVDENMIREAIGMKCAFGENPKRCYRDKSDSARMTTAAKLREMLYDARDYMMRKEAAGDDLSKCPKYDMKMEALIPVLKREIPLKAHAHRSDDIMTAIRIAQEFNVRITIEHCTEGHLIVNELKKAGVPVAVGPTLTNASKLELLNKSWETPGILAAAGLQVSIITDAPVIPQQYLPLCAGLAVKAGMDPFQALQAITINPARHIGVEDRVGSLEAGKDADIVLVNGDPMVSDADIRYVIVDGKKLVERA
;
A
#
# COMPACT_ATOMS: atom_id res chain seq x y z
N MET A 1 8.61 -6.07 -27.12
CA MET A 1 9.24 -4.72 -27.04
C MET A 1 10.62 -4.83 -26.43
N ILE A 2 11.58 -4.07 -26.91
CA ILE A 2 12.92 -3.96 -26.34
C ILE A 2 13.20 -2.49 -26.02
N ILE A 3 13.48 -2.19 -24.74
CA ILE A 3 13.97 -0.88 -24.30
C ILE A 3 15.48 -0.92 -24.34
N ARG A 4 16.12 -0.06 -25.15
CA ARG A 4 17.57 -0.06 -25.36
C ARG A 4 18.26 1.11 -24.68
N ASN A 5 19.52 0.87 -24.30
CA ASN A 5 20.49 1.89 -23.90
C ASN A 5 20.08 2.68 -22.65
N THR A 6 19.33 2.09 -21.72
CA THR A 6 18.88 2.79 -20.50
C THR A 6 19.80 2.55 -19.30
N MET A 7 19.85 3.49 -18.37
CA MET A 7 20.44 3.30 -17.05
C MET A 7 19.39 2.65 -16.14
N ILE A 8 19.66 1.47 -15.63
CA ILE A 8 18.71 0.63 -14.92
C ILE A 8 18.92 0.76 -13.40
N HIS A 9 17.86 1.18 -12.70
CA HIS A 9 17.72 1.22 -11.26
C HIS A 9 16.69 0.16 -10.85
N ASP A 10 17.12 -1.06 -10.62
CA ASP A 10 16.25 -2.22 -10.49
C ASP A 10 15.58 -2.39 -9.11
N ALA A 11 15.89 -1.54 -8.12
CA ALA A 11 15.49 -1.58 -6.71
C ALA A 11 16.03 -2.79 -5.91
N ILE A 12 16.94 -3.58 -6.50
CA ILE A 12 17.62 -4.72 -5.87
C ILE A 12 19.08 -4.38 -5.62
N HIS A 13 19.76 -3.81 -6.62
CA HIS A 13 21.15 -3.42 -6.54
C HIS A 13 21.26 -1.91 -6.25
N PRO A 14 22.11 -1.49 -5.29
CA PRO A 14 22.25 -0.06 -4.97
C PRO A 14 22.85 0.75 -6.10
N GLU A 15 23.77 0.15 -6.88
CA GLU A 15 24.42 0.82 -8.02
C GLU A 15 23.63 0.56 -9.31
N PRO A 16 23.25 1.61 -10.04
CA PRO A 16 22.59 1.45 -11.33
C PRO A 16 23.57 0.92 -12.38
N PHE A 17 23.04 0.26 -13.38
CA PHE A 17 23.84 -0.32 -14.48
C PHE A 17 23.20 -0.06 -15.84
N GLN A 18 24.02 0.08 -16.88
CA GLN A 18 23.54 0.29 -18.23
C GLN A 18 23.18 -1.04 -18.89
N GLY A 19 22.07 -1.06 -19.63
CA GLY A 19 21.63 -2.24 -20.36
C GLY A 19 20.33 -2.06 -21.10
N ASP A 20 19.87 -3.17 -21.68
CA ASP A 20 18.58 -3.28 -22.36
C ASP A 20 17.57 -4.02 -21.47
N ILE A 21 16.28 -3.77 -21.69
CA ILE A 21 15.19 -4.51 -21.03
C ILE A 21 14.35 -5.16 -22.13
N VAL A 22 14.16 -6.48 -22.06
CA VAL A 22 13.36 -7.23 -23.02
C VAL A 22 12.03 -7.59 -22.38
N ILE A 23 10.94 -7.22 -23.06
CA ILE A 23 9.55 -7.44 -22.64
C ILE A 23 8.83 -8.33 -23.64
N LEU A 24 8.20 -9.40 -23.16
CA LEU A 24 7.34 -10.26 -23.96
C LEU A 24 6.09 -10.63 -23.18
N SER A 25 4.94 -10.49 -23.84
CA SER A 25 3.63 -10.83 -23.24
C SER A 25 3.40 -10.20 -21.86
N GLY A 26 3.81 -8.93 -21.70
CA GLY A 26 3.63 -8.18 -20.46
C GLY A 26 4.61 -8.53 -19.33
N LYS A 27 5.61 -9.36 -19.60
CA LYS A 27 6.61 -9.79 -18.61
C LYS A 27 8.02 -9.34 -18.98
N LEU A 28 8.84 -9.09 -17.96
CA LEU A 28 10.27 -8.89 -18.10
C LEU A 28 10.93 -10.25 -18.41
N ILE A 29 11.56 -10.35 -19.56
CA ILE A 29 12.30 -11.57 -19.98
C ILE A 29 13.77 -11.47 -19.59
N SER A 30 14.37 -10.32 -19.80
CA SER A 30 15.72 -10.02 -19.34
C SER A 30 15.85 -8.54 -18.98
N VAL A 31 16.71 -8.28 -18.01
CA VAL A 31 17.03 -6.93 -17.51
C VAL A 31 18.55 -6.81 -17.45
N GLY A 32 19.09 -5.83 -18.17
CA GLY A 32 20.54 -5.64 -18.32
C GLY A 32 21.16 -6.44 -19.48
N GLY A 33 22.42 -6.18 -19.72
CA GLY A 33 23.13 -6.71 -20.89
C GLY A 33 22.67 -6.07 -22.19
N LYS A 34 23.05 -6.68 -23.33
CA LYS A 34 22.63 -6.24 -24.65
C LYS A 34 21.64 -7.23 -25.26
N ALA A 35 20.47 -6.75 -25.61
CA ALA A 35 19.46 -7.58 -26.27
C ALA A 35 19.91 -7.94 -27.69
N ALA A 36 19.57 -9.18 -28.11
CA ALA A 36 19.75 -9.60 -29.48
C ALA A 36 18.89 -8.77 -30.44
N GLU A 37 19.25 -8.74 -31.71
CA GLU A 37 18.38 -8.18 -32.76
C GLU A 37 17.15 -9.07 -32.88
N ALA A 38 15.96 -8.46 -32.88
CA ALA A 38 14.69 -9.14 -33.04
C ALA A 38 13.72 -8.24 -33.80
N ASP A 39 12.71 -8.83 -34.44
CA ASP A 39 11.60 -8.13 -35.10
C ASP A 39 10.56 -7.62 -34.04
N GLU A 40 11.08 -7.02 -32.98
CA GLU A 40 10.29 -6.47 -31.88
C GLU A 40 10.30 -4.94 -31.95
N GLU A 41 9.25 -4.33 -31.38
CA GLU A 41 9.24 -2.87 -31.18
C GLU A 41 10.44 -2.46 -30.33
N ILE A 42 11.24 -1.52 -30.83
CA ILE A 42 12.42 -0.98 -30.14
C ILE A 42 12.11 0.42 -29.65
N LEU A 43 12.28 0.63 -28.34
CA LEU A 43 12.26 1.95 -27.70
C LEU A 43 13.70 2.32 -27.33
N ASP A 44 14.29 3.29 -28.03
CA ASP A 44 15.59 3.83 -27.63
C ASP A 44 15.44 4.76 -26.43
N ALA A 45 15.97 4.34 -25.28
CA ALA A 45 15.92 5.05 -24.01
C ALA A 45 17.30 5.65 -23.64
N SER A 46 18.10 5.98 -24.65
CA SER A 46 19.39 6.64 -24.44
C SER A 46 19.22 7.94 -23.66
N GLY A 47 19.93 8.07 -22.53
CA GLY A 47 19.84 9.24 -21.64
C GLY A 47 18.69 9.18 -20.65
N LEU A 48 17.88 8.13 -20.66
CA LEU A 48 16.81 7.91 -19.67
C LEU A 48 17.23 6.88 -18.62
N ASN A 49 16.72 7.06 -17.42
CA ASN A 49 16.80 6.13 -16.31
C ASN A 49 15.53 5.26 -16.26
N ALA A 50 15.69 3.95 -16.14
CA ALA A 50 14.59 2.99 -15.97
C ALA A 50 14.45 2.60 -14.51
N TYR A 51 13.25 2.77 -13.97
CA TYR A 51 12.86 2.38 -12.62
C TYR A 51 11.71 1.37 -12.68
N PRO A 52 11.52 0.51 -11.64
CA PRO A 52 10.26 -0.21 -11.50
C PRO A 52 9.10 0.75 -11.40
N GLY A 53 7.93 0.38 -11.88
CA GLY A 53 6.71 1.12 -11.56
C GLY A 53 6.57 1.32 -10.06
N PHE A 54 6.25 2.55 -9.63
CA PHE A 54 6.12 2.87 -8.22
C PHE A 54 4.90 2.20 -7.62
N VAL A 55 5.01 1.77 -6.37
CA VAL A 55 3.98 1.07 -5.62
C VAL A 55 3.60 1.88 -4.38
N ASP A 56 2.31 2.14 -4.18
CA ASP A 56 1.81 2.73 -2.94
C ASP A 56 1.09 1.68 -2.09
N ALA A 57 1.61 1.41 -0.90
CA ALA A 57 1.06 0.40 -0.01
C ALA A 57 -0.23 0.82 0.71
N HIS A 58 -0.67 2.09 0.58
CA HIS A 58 -1.87 2.58 1.26
C HIS A 58 -2.48 3.78 0.56
N SER A 59 -3.62 3.59 -0.07
CA SER A 59 -4.36 4.59 -0.83
C SER A 59 -5.87 4.36 -0.74
N HIS A 60 -6.64 5.38 -1.06
CA HIS A 60 -8.09 5.31 -1.23
C HIS A 60 -8.50 5.75 -2.64
N ILE A 61 -7.54 5.80 -3.57
CA ILE A 61 -7.76 6.16 -4.98
C ILE A 61 -8.82 5.24 -5.59
N GLY A 62 -9.71 5.82 -6.40
CA GLY A 62 -10.83 5.10 -6.98
C GLY A 62 -12.02 4.86 -6.04
N LEU A 63 -11.87 5.17 -4.72
CA LEU A 63 -12.95 5.14 -3.74
C LEU A 63 -13.29 6.53 -3.19
N ASP A 64 -12.49 7.55 -3.54
CA ASP A 64 -12.67 8.93 -3.07
C ASP A 64 -13.60 9.76 -3.96
N ASN A 65 -13.80 9.35 -5.22
CA ASN A 65 -14.55 10.12 -6.22
C ASN A 65 -13.93 11.52 -6.45
N TYR A 66 -12.72 11.54 -7.02
CA TYR A 66 -11.91 12.75 -7.25
C TYR A 66 -12.71 13.89 -7.88
N GLY A 67 -12.63 15.08 -7.25
CA GLY A 67 -13.37 16.27 -7.69
C GLY A 67 -14.80 16.37 -7.21
N GLY A 68 -15.29 15.38 -6.48
CA GLY A 68 -16.58 15.44 -5.80
C GLY A 68 -16.57 16.40 -4.59
N PRO A 69 -17.74 16.86 -4.13
CA PRO A 69 -17.83 17.68 -2.93
C PRO A 69 -17.29 16.93 -1.71
N THR A 70 -16.32 17.52 -1.02
CA THR A 70 -15.71 16.92 0.17
C THR A 70 -16.75 16.53 1.22
N GLY A 71 -16.67 15.31 1.71
CA GLY A 71 -17.49 14.79 2.82
C GLY A 71 -18.82 14.16 2.44
N THR A 72 -19.21 14.13 1.16
CA THR A 72 -20.51 13.59 0.74
C THR A 72 -20.47 12.54 -0.36
N THR A 73 -19.33 12.38 -1.04
CA THR A 73 -19.22 11.55 -2.26
C THR A 73 -18.20 10.41 -2.15
N PHE A 74 -17.44 10.34 -1.07
CA PHE A 74 -16.45 9.28 -0.92
C PHE A 74 -17.07 7.98 -0.38
N ASP A 75 -16.65 6.85 -0.95
CA ASP A 75 -17.14 5.51 -0.63
C ASP A 75 -16.15 4.66 0.18
N TYR A 76 -15.05 5.26 0.67
CA TYR A 76 -14.07 4.53 1.46
C TYR A 76 -14.39 4.45 2.96
N ASN A 77 -15.44 5.10 3.47
CA ASN A 77 -15.81 5.05 4.87
C ASN A 77 -17.29 4.67 5.08
N GLU A 78 -17.56 3.54 5.72
CA GLU A 78 -18.86 3.21 6.28
C GLU A 78 -19.04 3.96 7.62
N MET A 79 -20.14 4.69 7.78
CA MET A 79 -20.36 5.59 8.93
C MET A 79 -21.47 5.14 9.88
N ASN A 80 -22.14 4.00 9.61
CA ASN A 80 -23.24 3.51 10.42
C ASN A 80 -22.85 2.38 11.36
N ASP A 81 -21.89 1.53 10.96
CA ASP A 81 -21.43 0.41 11.76
C ASP A 81 -19.90 0.51 11.96
N ILE A 82 -19.47 0.53 13.20
CA ILE A 82 -18.07 0.71 13.58
C ILE A 82 -17.19 -0.51 13.25
N CYS A 83 -17.78 -1.71 13.10
CA CYS A 83 -17.10 -2.94 12.78
C CYS A 83 -17.73 -3.62 11.55
N CYS A 84 -17.14 -3.40 10.40
CA CYS A 84 -17.60 -3.88 9.09
C CYS A 84 -16.54 -4.73 8.37
N PRO A 85 -15.99 -5.81 8.97
CA PRO A 85 -14.95 -6.61 8.36
C PRO A 85 -15.40 -7.30 7.07
N GLN A 86 -16.71 -7.47 6.84
CA GLN A 86 -17.29 -8.10 5.64
C GLN A 86 -17.22 -7.22 4.39
N LEU A 87 -16.90 -5.93 4.51
CA LEU A 87 -16.80 -5.04 3.37
C LEU A 87 -15.53 -5.35 2.55
N ARG A 88 -15.65 -5.20 1.23
CA ARG A 88 -14.56 -5.41 0.29
C ARG A 88 -14.29 -4.11 -0.45
N GLY A 89 -13.08 -3.57 -0.32
CA GLY A 89 -12.77 -2.28 -0.93
C GLY A 89 -13.02 -2.21 -2.43
N TYR A 90 -12.82 -3.31 -3.15
CA TYR A 90 -13.00 -3.34 -4.61
C TYR A 90 -14.48 -3.23 -5.06
N ASP A 91 -15.46 -3.48 -4.17
CA ASP A 91 -16.89 -3.31 -4.50
C ASP A 91 -17.27 -1.83 -4.71
N SER A 92 -16.45 -0.89 -4.20
CA SER A 92 -16.63 0.55 -4.36
C SER A 92 -15.61 1.19 -5.32
N TYR A 93 -14.74 0.41 -5.97
CA TYR A 93 -13.68 0.95 -6.80
C TYR A 93 -14.20 1.43 -8.17
N TYR A 94 -14.01 2.72 -8.46
CA TYR A 94 -14.34 3.33 -9.73
C TYR A 94 -13.09 3.45 -10.62
N ALA A 95 -12.95 2.57 -11.60
CA ALA A 95 -11.77 2.49 -12.48
C ALA A 95 -11.58 3.73 -13.38
N HIS A 96 -12.61 4.55 -13.56
CA HIS A 96 -12.57 5.79 -14.35
C HIS A 96 -12.40 7.06 -13.49
N ASP A 97 -12.05 6.92 -12.20
CA ASP A 97 -11.73 8.07 -11.34
C ASP A 97 -10.57 8.87 -11.94
N ALA A 98 -10.74 10.19 -12.00
CA ALA A 98 -9.76 11.09 -12.64
C ALA A 98 -8.39 11.10 -11.94
N ALA A 99 -8.32 10.70 -10.67
CA ALA A 99 -7.05 10.56 -9.96
C ALA A 99 -6.18 9.40 -10.49
N ILE A 100 -6.79 8.37 -11.12
CA ILE A 100 -6.08 7.19 -11.63
C ILE A 100 -5.06 7.57 -12.72
N PRO A 101 -5.45 8.22 -13.83
CA PRO A 101 -4.48 8.66 -14.85
C PRO A 101 -3.48 9.68 -14.31
N MET A 102 -3.82 10.48 -13.28
CA MET A 102 -2.88 11.39 -12.64
C MET A 102 -1.80 10.62 -11.86
N GLY A 103 -2.19 9.61 -11.08
CA GLY A 103 -1.26 8.73 -10.37
C GLY A 103 -0.33 8.00 -11.34
N LEU A 104 -0.89 7.44 -12.41
CA LEU A 104 -0.13 6.78 -13.47
C LEU A 104 0.88 7.75 -14.12
N ALA A 105 0.49 8.97 -14.43
CA ALA A 105 1.36 10.00 -14.99
C ALA A 105 2.51 10.40 -14.04
N GLY A 106 2.38 10.15 -12.73
CA GLY A 106 3.42 10.26 -11.71
C GLY A 106 4.28 9.01 -11.55
N GLY A 107 4.08 7.99 -12.41
CA GLY A 107 4.85 6.74 -12.38
C GLY A 107 4.34 5.70 -11.38
N VAL A 108 3.24 5.96 -10.66
CA VAL A 108 2.62 4.97 -9.77
C VAL A 108 1.80 4.00 -10.61
N THR A 109 2.24 2.75 -10.66
CA THR A 109 1.60 1.71 -11.49
C THR A 109 0.72 0.77 -10.67
N THR A 110 1.03 0.58 -9.40
CA THR A 110 0.33 -0.34 -8.49
C THR A 110 0.01 0.33 -7.18
N VAL A 111 -1.19 0.11 -6.66
CA VAL A 111 -1.61 0.60 -5.35
C VAL A 111 -2.31 -0.48 -4.54
N ALA A 112 -2.19 -0.37 -3.23
CA ALA A 112 -3.13 -0.95 -2.29
C ALA A 112 -4.26 0.04 -2.05
N ALA A 113 -5.46 -0.26 -2.54
CA ALA A 113 -6.64 0.55 -2.31
C ALA A 113 -7.63 -0.13 -1.36
N GLY A 114 -8.42 0.65 -0.64
CA GLY A 114 -9.40 0.07 0.28
C GLY A 114 -10.03 1.05 1.26
N PRO A 115 -10.70 0.53 2.30
CA PRO A 115 -11.45 1.34 3.24
C PRO A 115 -10.58 2.33 4.03
N GLY A 116 -11.18 3.46 4.37
CA GLY A 116 -10.57 4.48 5.22
C GLY A 116 -10.49 4.05 6.70
N SER A 117 -10.21 5.01 7.56
CA SER A 117 -9.93 4.77 8.97
C SER A 117 -11.04 5.23 9.92
N ALA A 118 -12.27 5.39 9.43
CA ALA A 118 -13.41 5.71 10.29
C ALA A 118 -13.73 4.55 11.24
N ASN A 119 -13.63 3.32 10.78
CA ASN A 119 -14.10 2.12 11.47
C ASN A 119 -12.98 1.46 12.29
N VAL A 120 -13.31 0.82 13.40
CA VAL A 120 -12.38 -0.08 14.13
C VAL A 120 -12.01 -1.26 13.25
N LEU A 121 -12.95 -1.82 12.48
CA LEU A 121 -12.75 -2.76 11.39
C LEU A 121 -13.50 -2.26 10.16
N GLY A 122 -12.80 -1.99 9.07
CA GLY A 122 -13.35 -1.32 7.89
C GLY A 122 -13.54 -2.20 6.65
N GLY A 123 -13.07 -3.45 6.66
CA GLY A 123 -13.10 -4.34 5.51
C GLY A 123 -11.73 -4.58 4.88
N THR A 124 -11.69 -5.25 3.73
CA THR A 124 -10.44 -5.65 3.09
C THR A 124 -9.90 -4.62 2.11
N PHE A 125 -8.58 -4.44 2.13
CA PHE A 125 -7.80 -3.81 1.08
C PHE A 125 -7.50 -4.80 -0.04
N PHE A 126 -7.35 -4.29 -1.26
CA PHE A 126 -6.97 -5.05 -2.46
C PHE A 126 -5.78 -4.38 -3.16
N ALA A 127 -5.08 -5.14 -4.00
CA ALA A 127 -3.99 -4.60 -4.84
C ALA A 127 -4.45 -4.51 -6.28
N VAL A 128 -4.22 -3.36 -6.92
CA VAL A 128 -4.69 -3.07 -8.28
C VAL A 128 -3.66 -2.25 -9.06
N LYS A 129 -3.59 -2.45 -10.37
CA LYS A 129 -2.83 -1.59 -11.28
C LYS A 129 -3.67 -0.40 -11.73
N LEU A 130 -3.03 0.77 -11.88
CA LEU A 130 -3.72 2.03 -12.19
C LEU A 130 -4.02 2.19 -13.70
N TYR A 131 -4.63 1.18 -14.33
CA TYR A 131 -5.10 1.26 -15.70
C TYR A 131 -6.33 0.36 -15.91
N GLY A 132 -6.97 0.41 -17.10
CA GLY A 132 -8.08 -0.46 -17.51
C GLY A 132 -9.47 0.12 -17.22
N ASN A 133 -10.50 -0.65 -17.54
CA ASN A 133 -11.89 -0.19 -17.52
C ASN A 133 -12.67 -0.66 -16.29
N THR A 134 -12.23 -1.75 -15.68
CA THR A 134 -12.89 -2.35 -14.50
C THR A 134 -11.84 -2.81 -13.50
N VAL A 135 -12.23 -2.98 -12.25
CA VAL A 135 -11.34 -3.51 -11.21
C VAL A 135 -10.91 -4.95 -11.53
N ASP A 136 -11.81 -5.74 -12.13
CA ASP A 136 -11.56 -7.16 -12.42
C ASP A 136 -10.45 -7.36 -13.46
N GLU A 137 -10.27 -6.41 -14.39
CA GLU A 137 -9.21 -6.48 -15.41
C GLU A 137 -7.81 -6.30 -14.82
N ASN A 138 -7.67 -5.54 -13.74
CA ASN A 138 -6.39 -5.04 -13.25
C ASN A 138 -6.07 -5.42 -11.81
N MET A 139 -6.96 -6.14 -11.16
CA MET A 139 -6.77 -6.63 -9.81
C MET A 139 -5.60 -7.61 -9.76
N ILE A 140 -4.63 -7.30 -8.92
CA ILE A 140 -3.49 -8.20 -8.66
C ILE A 140 -3.87 -9.21 -7.58
N ARG A 141 -4.57 -8.74 -6.52
CA ARG A 141 -4.96 -9.56 -5.38
C ARG A 141 -6.19 -8.95 -4.66
N GLU A 142 -7.22 -9.77 -4.45
CA GLU A 142 -8.51 -9.34 -3.89
C GLU A 142 -8.45 -8.94 -2.41
N ALA A 143 -7.62 -9.61 -1.60
CA ALA A 143 -7.49 -9.34 -0.18
C ALA A 143 -6.02 -9.37 0.24
N ILE A 144 -5.48 -8.19 0.57
CA ILE A 144 -4.09 -8.02 1.00
C ILE A 144 -3.97 -7.66 2.49
N GLY A 145 -5.07 -7.33 3.14
CA GLY A 145 -5.12 -7.00 4.56
C GLY A 145 -6.51 -6.57 5.00
N MET A 146 -6.82 -6.80 6.27
CA MET A 146 -8.04 -6.36 6.93
C MET A 146 -7.79 -5.00 7.57
N LYS A 147 -8.46 -3.96 7.07
CA LYS A 147 -8.33 -2.62 7.66
C LYS A 147 -8.85 -2.59 9.09
N CYS A 148 -8.00 -2.11 9.98
CA CYS A 148 -8.42 -1.67 11.31
C CYS A 148 -7.85 -0.30 11.63
N ALA A 149 -8.47 0.44 12.55
CA ALA A 149 -8.03 1.77 12.90
C ALA A 149 -8.03 2.01 14.40
N PHE A 150 -7.02 2.76 14.82
CA PHE A 150 -6.81 3.25 16.18
C PHE A 150 -6.76 4.79 16.18
N GLY A 151 -6.74 5.39 17.35
CA GLY A 151 -6.53 6.82 17.50
C GLY A 151 -7.77 7.66 17.33
N GLU A 152 -7.59 8.84 16.73
CA GLU A 152 -8.63 9.87 16.73
C GLU A 152 -9.75 9.62 15.72
N ASN A 153 -9.51 8.92 14.63
CA ASN A 153 -10.50 8.75 13.57
C ASN A 153 -11.71 7.93 14.03
N PRO A 154 -11.61 6.70 14.57
CA PRO A 154 -12.77 5.97 15.06
C PRO A 154 -13.51 6.74 16.16
N LYS A 155 -12.78 7.33 17.11
CA LYS A 155 -13.35 8.15 18.19
C LYS A 155 -14.15 9.33 17.66
N ARG A 156 -13.65 10.05 16.66
CA ARG A 156 -14.34 11.20 16.06
C ARG A 156 -15.60 10.76 15.30
N CYS A 157 -15.47 9.71 14.48
CA CYS A 157 -16.56 9.25 13.62
C CYS A 157 -17.72 8.61 14.39
N TYR A 158 -17.42 7.97 15.55
CA TYR A 158 -18.42 7.22 16.33
C TYR A 158 -18.60 7.73 17.76
N ARG A 159 -18.15 8.94 18.06
CA ARG A 159 -18.16 9.52 19.40
C ARG A 159 -19.51 9.44 20.09
N ASP A 160 -20.59 9.74 19.37
CA ASP A 160 -21.93 9.79 19.89
C ASP A 160 -22.70 8.46 19.77
N LYS A 161 -22.04 7.45 19.20
CA LYS A 161 -22.65 6.14 18.93
C LYS A 161 -22.04 5.02 19.77
N SER A 162 -20.74 4.82 19.68
CA SER A 162 -20.12 3.59 20.22
C SER A 162 -18.63 3.69 20.57
N ASP A 163 -17.92 4.78 20.27
CA ASP A 163 -16.50 4.92 20.57
C ASP A 163 -16.16 6.33 21.07
N SER A 164 -15.68 6.43 22.29
CA SER A 164 -15.29 7.71 22.91
C SER A 164 -13.88 7.71 23.49
N ALA A 165 -13.19 6.57 23.51
CA ALA A 165 -11.87 6.42 24.08
C ALA A 165 -11.02 5.41 23.33
N ARG A 166 -9.67 5.57 23.34
CA ARG A 166 -8.72 4.60 22.76
C ARG A 166 -8.91 3.18 23.34
N MET A 167 -9.26 3.10 24.64
CA MET A 167 -9.59 1.83 25.29
C MET A 167 -10.81 1.15 24.65
N THR A 168 -11.82 1.90 24.26
CA THR A 168 -13.03 1.39 23.60
C THR A 168 -12.68 0.81 22.22
N THR A 169 -11.88 1.52 21.42
CA THR A 169 -11.36 1.02 20.13
C THR A 169 -10.67 -0.32 20.30
N ALA A 170 -9.73 -0.41 21.26
CA ALA A 170 -8.98 -1.64 21.52
C ALA A 170 -9.89 -2.79 22.02
N ALA A 171 -10.88 -2.49 22.85
CA ALA A 171 -11.85 -3.47 23.35
C ALA A 171 -12.72 -4.03 22.22
N LYS A 172 -13.24 -3.15 21.34
CA LYS A 172 -14.08 -3.56 20.20
C LYS A 172 -13.33 -4.44 19.20
N LEU A 173 -12.06 -4.13 18.90
CA LEU A 173 -11.25 -5.00 18.04
C LEU A 173 -11.06 -6.39 18.68
N ARG A 174 -10.77 -6.45 20.00
CA ARG A 174 -10.65 -7.72 20.70
C ARG A 174 -11.95 -8.52 20.70
N GLU A 175 -13.07 -7.87 20.99
CA GLU A 175 -14.40 -8.48 20.96
C GLU A 175 -14.63 -9.19 19.61
N MET A 176 -14.45 -8.48 18.50
CA MET A 176 -14.61 -9.04 17.16
C MET A 176 -13.67 -10.21 16.87
N LEU A 177 -12.42 -10.14 17.32
CA LEU A 177 -11.46 -11.23 17.12
C LEU A 177 -11.76 -12.44 18.00
N TYR A 178 -12.26 -12.24 19.23
CA TYR A 178 -12.71 -13.33 20.10
C TYR A 178 -13.95 -14.03 19.52
N ASP A 179 -14.94 -13.25 19.06
CA ASP A 179 -16.16 -13.78 18.45
C ASP A 179 -15.83 -14.58 17.17
N ALA A 180 -14.97 -14.04 16.32
CA ALA A 180 -14.53 -14.74 15.12
C ALA A 180 -13.76 -16.03 15.43
N ARG A 181 -12.94 -16.04 16.47
CA ARG A 181 -12.21 -17.23 16.91
C ARG A 181 -13.17 -18.31 17.45
N ASP A 182 -14.13 -17.94 18.29
CA ASP A 182 -15.14 -18.87 18.76
C ASP A 182 -15.98 -19.44 17.61
N TYR A 183 -16.40 -18.56 16.68
CA TYR A 183 -17.11 -18.97 15.46
C TYR A 183 -16.30 -19.95 14.61
N MET A 184 -15.03 -19.66 14.35
CA MET A 184 -14.11 -20.53 13.60
C MET A 184 -13.94 -21.88 14.28
N MET A 185 -13.73 -21.92 15.59
CA MET A 185 -13.58 -23.17 16.36
C MET A 185 -14.85 -24.03 16.32
N ARG A 186 -16.03 -23.43 16.44
CA ARG A 186 -17.32 -24.16 16.32
C ARG A 186 -17.50 -24.71 14.91
N LYS A 187 -17.17 -23.94 13.89
CA LYS A 187 -17.24 -24.37 12.49
C LYS A 187 -16.30 -25.57 12.22
N GLU A 188 -15.07 -25.49 12.70
CA GLU A 188 -14.09 -26.58 12.60
C GLU A 188 -14.54 -27.84 13.38
N ALA A 189 -15.09 -27.67 14.57
CA ALA A 189 -15.60 -28.80 15.37
C ALA A 189 -16.85 -29.47 14.76
N ALA A 190 -17.65 -28.75 13.99
CA ALA A 190 -18.83 -29.29 13.27
C ALA A 190 -18.41 -30.17 12.10
N GLY A 191 -17.27 -29.91 11.44
CA GLY A 191 -16.84 -30.59 10.23
C GLY A 191 -17.91 -30.57 9.15
N ASP A 192 -18.29 -31.74 8.65
CA ASP A 192 -19.32 -31.87 7.61
C ASP A 192 -20.76 -31.94 8.15
N ASP A 193 -20.95 -31.90 9.48
CA ASP A 193 -22.26 -31.94 10.13
C ASP A 193 -22.90 -30.56 10.13
N LEU A 194 -23.64 -30.22 9.09
CA LEU A 194 -24.32 -28.93 8.95
C LEU A 194 -25.29 -28.62 10.08
N SER A 195 -25.81 -29.63 10.81
CA SER A 195 -26.71 -29.40 11.94
C SER A 195 -26.02 -28.80 13.17
N LYS A 196 -24.69 -28.95 13.25
CA LYS A 196 -23.82 -28.44 14.32
C LYS A 196 -23.09 -27.15 13.94
N CYS A 197 -23.09 -26.81 12.62
CA CYS A 197 -22.45 -25.58 12.16
C CYS A 197 -23.12 -24.34 12.79
N PRO A 198 -22.34 -23.34 13.21
CA PRO A 198 -22.92 -22.06 13.60
C PRO A 198 -23.67 -21.43 12.41
N LYS A 199 -24.68 -20.61 12.71
CA LYS A 199 -25.34 -19.82 11.66
C LYS A 199 -24.29 -18.99 10.93
N TYR A 200 -24.37 -18.98 9.59
CA TYR A 200 -23.47 -18.19 8.76
C TYR A 200 -23.47 -16.71 9.17
N ASP A 201 -22.29 -16.18 9.45
CA ASP A 201 -22.07 -14.78 9.82
C ASP A 201 -20.97 -14.19 8.94
N MET A 202 -21.35 -13.25 8.06
CA MET A 202 -20.40 -12.63 7.11
C MET A 202 -19.26 -11.89 7.80
N LYS A 203 -19.49 -11.28 8.98
CA LYS A 203 -18.44 -10.57 9.72
C LYS A 203 -17.41 -11.54 10.27
N MET A 204 -17.88 -12.65 10.83
CA MET A 204 -16.99 -13.67 11.39
C MET A 204 -16.21 -14.38 10.28
N GLU A 205 -16.85 -14.73 9.17
CA GLU A 205 -16.20 -15.33 8.00
C GLU A 205 -15.07 -14.44 7.46
N ALA A 206 -15.30 -13.13 7.39
CA ALA A 206 -14.30 -12.17 6.89
C ALA A 206 -13.05 -12.08 7.77
N LEU A 207 -13.14 -12.45 9.06
CA LEU A 207 -12.01 -12.43 10.00
C LEU A 207 -11.24 -13.77 10.06
N ILE A 208 -11.79 -14.86 9.53
CA ILE A 208 -11.10 -16.17 9.49
C ILE A 208 -9.73 -16.09 8.80
N PRO A 209 -9.56 -15.43 7.63
CA PRO A 209 -8.25 -15.28 6.99
C PRO A 209 -7.23 -14.53 7.83
N VAL A 210 -7.67 -13.58 8.67
CA VAL A 210 -6.80 -12.89 9.63
C VAL A 210 -6.33 -13.88 10.71
N LEU A 211 -7.24 -14.62 11.33
CA LEU A 211 -6.96 -15.62 12.37
C LEU A 211 -6.07 -16.76 11.85
N LYS A 212 -6.23 -17.15 10.59
CA LYS A 212 -5.39 -18.15 9.90
C LYS A 212 -4.07 -17.57 9.39
N ARG A 213 -3.80 -16.28 9.61
CA ARG A 213 -2.58 -15.58 9.16
C ARG A 213 -2.41 -15.54 7.64
N GLU A 214 -3.47 -15.69 6.87
CA GLU A 214 -3.48 -15.58 5.41
C GLU A 214 -3.33 -14.13 4.98
N ILE A 215 -4.03 -13.21 5.66
CA ILE A 215 -3.89 -11.76 5.49
C ILE A 215 -3.57 -11.08 6.83
N PRO A 216 -2.84 -9.95 6.85
CA PRO A 216 -2.57 -9.19 8.07
C PRO A 216 -3.76 -8.32 8.49
N LEU A 217 -3.80 -7.90 9.75
CA LEU A 217 -4.44 -6.65 10.15
C LEU A 217 -3.63 -5.49 9.58
N LYS A 218 -4.28 -4.58 8.85
CA LYS A 218 -3.70 -3.36 8.26
C LYS A 218 -4.08 -2.19 9.15
N ALA A 219 -3.23 -1.87 10.13
CA ALA A 219 -3.57 -1.04 11.27
C ALA A 219 -3.18 0.44 11.08
N HIS A 220 -4.17 1.30 10.89
CA HIS A 220 -4.01 2.74 11.01
C HIS A 220 -3.64 3.11 12.44
N ALA A 221 -2.44 3.64 12.66
CA ALA A 221 -1.96 4.11 13.96
C ALA A 221 -0.87 5.17 13.80
N HIS A 222 -1.09 6.35 14.37
CA HIS A 222 -0.13 7.46 14.33
C HIS A 222 0.75 7.52 15.58
N ARG A 223 0.12 7.53 16.77
CA ARG A 223 0.80 7.70 18.05
C ARG A 223 1.45 6.40 18.53
N SER A 224 2.53 6.53 19.23
CA SER A 224 3.30 5.41 19.79
C SER A 224 2.48 4.49 20.69
N ASP A 225 1.55 5.02 21.48
CA ASP A 225 0.65 4.24 22.34
C ASP A 225 -0.38 3.42 21.52
N ASP A 226 -0.92 3.99 20.44
CA ASP A 226 -1.83 3.31 19.52
C ASP A 226 -1.09 2.23 18.71
N ILE A 227 0.12 2.52 18.22
CA ILE A 227 0.99 1.57 17.51
C ILE A 227 1.27 0.36 18.42
N MET A 228 1.71 0.61 19.66
CA MET A 228 1.99 -0.48 20.60
C MET A 228 0.74 -1.24 21.02
N THR A 229 -0.43 -0.60 21.06
CA THR A 229 -1.70 -1.29 21.34
C THR A 229 -2.07 -2.21 20.17
N ALA A 230 -1.91 -1.77 18.92
CA ALA A 230 -2.14 -2.60 17.74
C ALA A 230 -1.23 -3.84 17.74
N ILE A 231 0.06 -3.66 18.01
CA ILE A 231 1.04 -4.74 18.09
C ILE A 231 0.70 -5.73 19.22
N ARG A 232 0.33 -5.24 20.42
CA ARG A 232 -0.09 -6.12 21.54
C ARG A 232 -1.29 -6.98 21.18
N ILE A 233 -2.31 -6.41 20.50
CA ILE A 233 -3.48 -7.17 20.06
C ILE A 233 -3.09 -8.21 19.02
N ALA A 234 -2.24 -7.89 18.06
CA ALA A 234 -1.76 -8.85 17.08
C ALA A 234 -1.00 -10.02 17.73
N GLN A 235 -0.19 -9.73 18.74
CA GLN A 235 0.52 -10.76 19.52
C GLN A 235 -0.43 -11.62 20.35
N GLU A 236 -1.45 -11.01 21.01
CA GLU A 236 -2.47 -11.68 21.82
C GLU A 236 -3.25 -12.73 21.00
N PHE A 237 -3.57 -12.40 19.76
CA PHE A 237 -4.32 -13.28 18.84
C PHE A 237 -3.41 -14.11 17.91
N ASN A 238 -2.09 -13.92 17.96
CA ASN A 238 -1.12 -14.54 17.06
C ASN A 238 -1.44 -14.29 15.57
N VAL A 239 -1.84 -13.08 15.23
CA VAL A 239 -2.14 -12.67 13.83
C VAL A 239 -1.01 -11.84 13.25
N ARG A 240 -0.95 -11.76 11.91
CA ARG A 240 -0.03 -10.85 11.21
C ARG A 240 -0.57 -9.43 11.29
N ILE A 241 0.32 -8.44 11.30
CA ILE A 241 -0.05 -7.02 11.31
C ILE A 241 0.95 -6.21 10.50
N THR A 242 0.46 -5.16 9.84
CA THR A 242 1.24 -4.04 9.30
C THR A 242 0.81 -2.76 9.99
N ILE A 243 1.75 -1.83 10.19
CA ILE A 243 1.45 -0.53 10.80
C ILE A 243 1.42 0.54 9.72
N GLU A 244 0.26 1.16 9.57
CA GLU A 244 0.04 2.23 8.60
C GLU A 244 0.20 3.59 9.29
N HIS A 245 0.75 4.54 8.57
CA HIS A 245 1.10 5.90 8.99
C HIS A 245 2.32 5.98 9.91
N CYS A 246 2.37 5.21 10.97
CA CYS A 246 3.53 5.07 11.86
C CYS A 246 4.21 6.40 12.22
N THR A 247 3.42 7.46 12.43
CA THR A 247 3.89 8.86 12.54
C THR A 247 4.91 9.06 13.66
N GLU A 248 4.70 8.43 14.82
CA GLU A 248 5.61 8.45 15.96
C GLU A 248 6.54 7.22 16.01
N GLY A 249 6.71 6.50 14.91
CA GLY A 249 7.57 5.32 14.85
C GLY A 249 9.01 5.59 15.28
N HIS A 250 9.53 6.78 14.96
CA HIS A 250 10.88 7.20 15.37
C HIS A 250 11.06 7.33 16.88
N LEU A 251 9.99 7.45 17.65
CA LEU A 251 10.04 7.49 19.13
C LEU A 251 10.13 6.08 19.76
N ILE A 252 9.79 5.02 19.01
CA ILE A 252 9.69 3.64 19.50
C ILE A 252 10.39 2.63 18.57
N VAL A 253 11.53 3.04 18.00
CA VAL A 253 12.29 2.23 17.00
C VAL A 253 12.64 0.85 17.53
N ASN A 254 13.10 0.75 18.79
CA ASN A 254 13.52 -0.51 19.39
C ASN A 254 12.34 -1.49 19.56
N GLU A 255 11.18 -0.97 19.93
CA GLU A 255 9.94 -1.73 20.09
C GLU A 255 9.44 -2.25 18.74
N LEU A 256 9.45 -1.41 17.70
CA LEU A 256 9.10 -1.80 16.34
C LEU A 256 10.06 -2.84 15.79
N LYS A 257 11.36 -2.68 16.00
CA LYS A 257 12.38 -3.65 15.59
C LYS A 257 12.18 -5.00 16.30
N LYS A 258 11.90 -4.99 17.62
CA LYS A 258 11.58 -6.20 18.38
C LYS A 258 10.31 -6.89 17.89
N ALA A 259 9.31 -6.12 17.48
CA ALA A 259 8.06 -6.65 16.94
C ALA A 259 8.23 -7.24 15.54
N GLY A 260 9.20 -6.77 14.75
CA GLY A 260 9.49 -7.24 13.39
C GLY A 260 8.34 -7.02 12.41
N VAL A 261 7.58 -5.94 12.60
CA VAL A 261 6.40 -5.63 11.77
C VAL A 261 6.77 -4.68 10.64
N PRO A 262 6.24 -4.88 9.41
CA PRO A 262 6.38 -3.90 8.33
C PRO A 262 5.66 -2.59 8.68
N VAL A 263 6.25 -1.48 8.28
CA VAL A 263 5.70 -0.14 8.54
C VAL A 263 5.53 0.66 7.26
N ALA A 264 4.44 1.40 7.16
CA ALA A 264 4.20 2.38 6.10
C ALA A 264 4.17 3.78 6.74
N VAL A 265 4.97 4.71 6.23
CA VAL A 265 5.11 6.07 6.80
C VAL A 265 4.50 7.09 5.84
N GLY A 266 3.56 7.87 6.33
CA GLY A 266 2.83 8.89 5.58
C GLY A 266 1.38 9.03 6.06
N PRO A 267 0.65 10.04 5.56
CA PRO A 267 1.03 11.11 4.64
C PRO A 267 1.82 12.21 5.34
N THR A 268 3.03 12.52 4.88
CA THR A 268 3.89 13.51 5.54
C THR A 268 3.79 14.90 4.92
N LEU A 269 3.48 15.01 3.61
CA LEU A 269 3.32 16.27 2.88
C LEU A 269 1.94 16.91 3.15
N THR A 270 1.61 17.13 4.42
CA THR A 270 0.34 17.72 4.88
C THR A 270 0.53 18.51 6.18
N ASN A 271 -0.44 19.31 6.55
CA ASN A 271 -0.50 19.94 7.86
C ASN A 271 -0.77 18.92 8.97
N ALA A 272 -0.40 19.24 10.21
CA ALA A 272 -0.83 18.49 11.38
C ALA A 272 -2.29 18.83 11.71
N SER A 273 -3.24 18.16 11.04
CA SER A 273 -4.68 18.40 11.20
C SER A 273 -5.29 17.76 12.44
N LYS A 274 -4.54 16.95 13.18
CA LYS A 274 -4.93 16.23 14.40
C LYS A 274 -3.78 16.25 15.40
N LEU A 275 -4.09 16.09 16.70
CA LEU A 275 -3.05 16.02 17.75
C LEU A 275 -2.08 14.85 17.53
N GLU A 276 -2.56 13.72 17.03
CA GLU A 276 -1.73 12.54 16.74
C GLU A 276 -0.72 12.74 15.59
N LEU A 277 -0.76 13.88 14.89
CA LEU A 277 0.18 14.26 13.83
C LEU A 277 1.23 15.28 14.26
N LEU A 278 1.24 15.74 15.53
CA LEU A 278 2.14 16.78 15.98
C LEU A 278 3.62 16.41 15.84
N ASN A 279 3.96 15.14 16.01
CA ASN A 279 5.34 14.62 15.90
C ASN A 279 5.68 14.07 14.51
N LYS A 280 4.91 14.47 13.48
CA LYS A 280 5.18 14.09 12.09
C LYS A 280 6.51 14.68 11.62
N SER A 281 7.40 13.82 11.09
CA SER A 281 8.72 14.22 10.60
C SER A 281 9.09 13.49 9.32
N TRP A 282 9.76 14.19 8.41
CA TRP A 282 10.40 13.60 7.23
C TRP A 282 11.58 12.69 7.57
N GLU A 283 12.15 12.80 8.77
CA GLU A 283 13.23 11.93 9.25
C GLU A 283 12.73 10.53 9.62
N THR A 284 11.42 10.39 9.94
CA THR A 284 10.85 9.12 10.42
C THR A 284 11.15 7.93 9.49
N PRO A 285 10.92 7.99 8.15
CA PRO A 285 11.22 6.86 7.28
C PRO A 285 12.70 6.49 7.30
N GLY A 286 13.61 7.47 7.27
CA GLY A 286 15.06 7.24 7.30
C GLY A 286 15.54 6.62 8.60
N ILE A 287 15.05 7.10 9.75
CA ILE A 287 15.37 6.55 11.06
C ILE A 287 14.95 5.08 11.16
N LEU A 288 13.75 4.75 10.72
CA LEU A 288 13.23 3.39 10.76
C LEU A 288 13.98 2.45 9.78
N ALA A 289 14.27 2.92 8.56
CA ALA A 289 15.03 2.17 7.57
C ALA A 289 16.47 1.90 8.03
N ALA A 290 17.15 2.92 8.58
CA ALA A 290 18.51 2.76 9.14
C ALA A 290 18.56 1.78 10.34
N ALA A 291 17.45 1.59 11.04
CA ALA A 291 17.31 0.57 12.09
C ALA A 291 17.07 -0.84 11.54
N GLY A 292 16.92 -0.99 10.22
CA GLY A 292 16.70 -2.27 9.53
C GLY A 292 15.24 -2.69 9.45
N LEU A 293 14.28 -1.77 9.64
CA LEU A 293 12.87 -2.06 9.40
C LEU A 293 12.54 -2.00 7.91
N GLN A 294 11.58 -2.81 7.48
CA GLN A 294 10.98 -2.69 6.15
C GLN A 294 10.02 -1.50 6.14
N VAL A 295 10.46 -0.42 5.49
CA VAL A 295 9.71 0.84 5.41
C VAL A 295 9.11 1.01 4.03
N SER A 296 7.83 1.38 3.98
CA SER A 296 7.15 1.92 2.80
C SER A 296 6.84 3.40 3.03
N ILE A 297 6.95 4.22 2.00
CA ILE A 297 6.45 5.60 2.00
C ILE A 297 5.09 5.58 1.28
N ILE A 298 4.08 6.24 1.85
CA ILE A 298 2.71 6.21 1.37
C ILE A 298 2.13 7.62 1.22
N THR A 299 1.19 7.76 0.28
CA THR A 299 0.47 9.02 0.06
C THR A 299 -0.80 9.11 0.89
N ASP A 300 -1.43 7.98 1.21
CA ASP A 300 -2.78 7.96 1.78
C ASP A 300 -3.77 8.75 0.88
N ALA A 301 -3.57 8.64 -0.45
CA ALA A 301 -4.39 9.41 -1.40
C ALA A 301 -5.89 9.22 -1.11
N PRO A 302 -6.66 10.31 -1.07
CA PRO A 302 -6.42 11.64 -1.64
C PRO A 302 -5.69 12.64 -0.72
N VAL A 303 -5.24 12.23 0.48
CA VAL A 303 -4.58 13.13 1.44
C VAL A 303 -3.35 13.80 0.82
N ILE A 304 -2.52 13.01 0.15
CA ILE A 304 -1.52 13.50 -0.82
C ILE A 304 -1.93 12.92 -2.17
N PRO A 305 -2.09 13.74 -3.24
CA PRO A 305 -2.39 13.20 -4.55
C PRO A 305 -1.36 12.17 -4.99
N GLN A 306 -1.83 11.07 -5.56
CA GLN A 306 -1.07 9.84 -5.83
C GLN A 306 0.23 10.08 -6.63
N GLN A 307 0.22 11.02 -7.57
CA GLN A 307 1.38 11.36 -8.40
C GLN A 307 2.58 11.93 -7.63
N TYR A 308 2.40 12.34 -6.38
CA TYR A 308 3.48 12.90 -5.54
C TYR A 308 4.19 11.86 -4.68
N LEU A 309 3.92 10.57 -4.87
CA LEU A 309 4.64 9.51 -4.15
C LEU A 309 6.16 9.60 -4.30
N PRO A 310 6.74 9.78 -5.51
CA PRO A 310 8.20 9.93 -5.66
C PRO A 310 8.74 11.18 -4.96
N LEU A 311 8.00 12.30 -5.00
CA LEU A 311 8.38 13.52 -4.29
C LEU A 311 8.44 13.29 -2.76
N CYS A 312 7.50 12.50 -2.21
CA CYS A 312 7.54 12.15 -0.78
C CYS A 312 8.81 11.38 -0.42
N ALA A 313 9.26 10.46 -1.29
CA ALA A 313 10.53 9.76 -1.11
C ALA A 313 11.73 10.74 -1.19
N GLY A 314 11.73 11.67 -2.14
CA GLY A 314 12.76 12.71 -2.27
C GLY A 314 12.86 13.63 -1.05
N LEU A 315 11.71 13.96 -0.44
CA LEU A 315 11.69 14.74 0.81
C LEU A 315 12.25 13.97 2.01
N ALA A 316 12.04 12.63 2.04
CA ALA A 316 12.68 11.76 3.03
C ALA A 316 14.20 11.69 2.82
N VAL A 317 14.67 11.62 1.56
CA VAL A 317 16.11 11.70 1.22
C VAL A 317 16.69 13.03 1.69
N LYS A 318 16.02 14.15 1.41
CA LYS A 318 16.44 15.47 1.88
C LYS A 318 16.52 15.54 3.42
N ALA A 319 15.73 14.76 4.13
CA ALA A 319 15.74 14.65 5.59
C ALA A 319 16.75 13.60 6.13
N GLY A 320 17.56 13.01 5.26
CA GLY A 320 18.65 12.09 5.63
C GLY A 320 18.42 10.61 5.41
N MET A 321 17.33 10.23 4.74
CA MET A 321 17.14 8.84 4.31
C MET A 321 18.13 8.48 3.19
N ASP A 322 18.68 7.29 3.22
CA ASP A 322 19.53 6.78 2.14
C ASP A 322 18.73 6.73 0.81
N PRO A 323 19.28 7.24 -0.32
CA PRO A 323 18.54 7.31 -1.59
C PRO A 323 18.09 5.95 -2.13
N PHE A 324 18.90 4.90 -1.98
CA PHE A 324 18.52 3.56 -2.42
C PHE A 324 17.40 2.98 -1.53
N GLN A 325 17.47 3.19 -0.21
CA GLN A 325 16.38 2.81 0.69
C GLN A 325 15.09 3.59 0.40
N ALA A 326 15.19 4.86 -0.01
CA ALA A 326 14.04 5.66 -0.41
C ALA A 326 13.40 5.14 -1.71
N LEU A 327 14.21 4.75 -2.72
CA LEU A 327 13.72 4.07 -3.91
C LEU A 327 13.02 2.75 -3.53
N GLN A 328 13.63 1.93 -2.68
CA GLN A 328 13.00 0.70 -2.21
C GLN A 328 11.70 0.96 -1.44
N ALA A 329 11.58 2.08 -0.72
CA ALA A 329 10.40 2.44 0.05
C ALA A 329 9.19 2.84 -0.80
N ILE A 330 9.35 3.07 -2.10
CA ILE A 330 8.26 3.33 -3.07
C ILE A 330 8.19 2.28 -4.19
N THR A 331 8.93 1.19 -4.06
CA THR A 331 8.99 0.11 -5.08
C THR A 331 8.84 -1.26 -4.43
N ILE A 332 9.96 -1.94 -4.11
CA ILE A 332 9.94 -3.33 -3.64
C ILE A 332 9.42 -3.46 -2.20
N ASN A 333 9.67 -2.50 -1.32
CA ASN A 333 9.19 -2.61 0.07
C ASN A 333 7.65 -2.51 0.17
N PRO A 334 6.97 -1.53 -0.49
CA PRO A 334 5.51 -1.54 -0.53
C PRO A 334 4.95 -2.77 -1.26
N ALA A 335 5.59 -3.30 -2.29
CA ALA A 335 5.18 -4.56 -2.92
C ALA A 335 5.20 -5.73 -1.92
N ARG A 336 6.26 -5.85 -1.10
CA ARG A 336 6.35 -6.82 0.00
C ARG A 336 5.35 -6.56 1.12
N HIS A 337 5.09 -5.29 1.43
CA HIS A 337 4.13 -4.88 2.45
C HIS A 337 2.73 -5.37 2.14
N ILE A 338 2.36 -5.38 0.86
CA ILE A 338 1.05 -5.80 0.37
C ILE A 338 1.04 -7.22 -0.22
N GLY A 339 2.19 -7.92 -0.24
CA GLY A 339 2.32 -9.31 -0.65
C GLY A 339 2.16 -9.55 -2.15
N VAL A 340 2.70 -8.66 -2.99
CA VAL A 340 2.70 -8.75 -4.46
C VAL A 340 4.11 -8.61 -5.07
N GLU A 341 5.14 -8.81 -4.27
CA GLU A 341 6.53 -8.68 -4.65
C GLU A 341 7.02 -9.71 -5.67
N ASP A 342 6.28 -10.78 -5.86
CA ASP A 342 6.49 -11.78 -6.91
C ASP A 342 6.11 -11.26 -8.30
N ARG A 343 5.28 -10.21 -8.36
CA ARG A 343 4.79 -9.62 -9.61
C ARG A 343 5.40 -8.26 -9.92
N VAL A 344 5.54 -7.37 -8.94
CA VAL A 344 5.89 -5.96 -9.13
C VAL A 344 6.95 -5.49 -8.12
N GLY A 345 7.41 -4.23 -8.25
CA GLY A 345 8.26 -3.54 -7.28
C GLY A 345 9.76 -3.66 -7.54
N SER A 346 10.20 -4.46 -8.51
CA SER A 346 11.60 -4.47 -8.96
C SER A 346 11.69 -4.88 -10.43
N LEU A 347 12.80 -4.51 -11.10
CA LEU A 347 13.07 -4.93 -12.47
C LEU A 347 13.86 -6.26 -12.44
N GLU A 348 13.12 -7.35 -12.36
CA GLU A 348 13.68 -8.71 -12.37
C GLU A 348 12.94 -9.58 -13.40
N ALA A 349 13.67 -10.47 -14.07
CA ALA A 349 13.09 -11.39 -15.04
C ALA A 349 11.96 -12.23 -14.41
N GLY A 350 10.85 -12.37 -15.14
CA GLY A 350 9.64 -13.08 -14.73
C GLY A 350 8.57 -12.17 -14.10
N LYS A 351 8.91 -10.98 -13.62
CA LYS A 351 7.95 -10.00 -13.09
C LYS A 351 7.17 -9.32 -14.21
N ASP A 352 6.10 -8.63 -13.81
CA ASP A 352 5.32 -7.80 -14.72
C ASP A 352 6.18 -6.66 -15.26
N ALA A 353 6.02 -6.33 -16.53
CA ALA A 353 6.78 -5.25 -17.16
C ALA A 353 6.16 -3.88 -16.82
N ASP A 354 6.31 -3.49 -15.56
CA ASP A 354 5.92 -2.19 -15.02
C ASP A 354 7.18 -1.34 -14.88
N ILE A 355 7.34 -0.35 -15.76
CA ILE A 355 8.58 0.42 -15.92
C ILE A 355 8.26 1.91 -16.03
N VAL A 356 9.04 2.73 -15.34
CA VAL A 356 9.04 4.19 -15.50
C VAL A 356 10.34 4.64 -16.09
N LEU A 357 10.30 5.29 -17.25
CA LEU A 357 11.47 5.90 -17.89
C LEU A 357 11.48 7.40 -17.61
N VAL A 358 12.56 7.87 -17.00
CA VAL A 358 12.66 9.23 -16.46
C VAL A 358 13.93 9.90 -16.99
N ASN A 359 13.80 11.17 -17.39
CA ASN A 359 14.93 12.04 -17.56
C ASN A 359 15.25 12.67 -16.19
N GLY A 360 16.36 12.24 -15.56
CA GLY A 360 16.74 12.62 -14.20
C GLY A 360 16.36 11.59 -13.13
N ASP A 361 16.25 12.04 -11.88
CA ASP A 361 15.87 11.24 -10.72
C ASP A 361 14.41 11.53 -10.35
N PRO A 362 13.49 10.53 -10.33
CA PRO A 362 12.07 10.75 -10.05
C PRO A 362 11.79 11.32 -8.65
N MET A 363 12.75 11.23 -7.74
CA MET A 363 12.62 11.76 -6.37
C MET A 363 12.95 13.25 -6.26
N VAL A 364 13.33 13.92 -7.36
CA VAL A 364 13.55 15.37 -7.39
C VAL A 364 12.49 16.06 -8.24
N SER A 365 12.23 17.34 -7.94
CA SER A 365 11.09 18.07 -8.49
C SER A 365 11.22 18.45 -9.97
N ASP A 366 12.42 18.39 -10.55
CA ASP A 366 12.70 18.72 -11.96
C ASP A 366 12.84 17.47 -12.85
N ALA A 367 12.56 16.28 -12.31
CA ALA A 367 12.51 15.06 -13.08
C ALA A 367 11.35 15.04 -14.06
N ASP A 368 11.60 14.54 -15.26
CA ASP A 368 10.59 14.42 -16.31
C ASP A 368 10.33 12.95 -16.63
N ILE A 369 9.14 12.46 -16.25
CA ILE A 369 8.67 11.12 -16.58
C ILE A 369 8.30 11.09 -18.06
N ARG A 370 9.09 10.37 -18.88
CA ARG A 370 8.89 10.25 -20.33
C ARG A 370 7.93 9.13 -20.69
N TYR A 371 8.08 7.97 -20.07
CA TYR A 371 7.22 6.82 -20.34
C TYR A 371 6.80 6.15 -19.04
N VAL A 372 5.55 5.72 -19.00
CA VAL A 372 5.07 4.75 -18.01
C VAL A 372 4.52 3.54 -18.75
N ILE A 373 5.13 2.41 -18.50
CA ILE A 373 4.80 1.12 -19.10
C ILE A 373 4.22 0.24 -18.01
N VAL A 374 3.06 -0.37 -18.26
CA VAL A 374 2.40 -1.29 -17.33
C VAL A 374 2.00 -2.54 -18.11
N ASP A 375 2.36 -3.72 -17.60
CA ASP A 375 2.18 -5.00 -18.30
C ASP A 375 2.70 -4.93 -19.76
N GLY A 376 3.81 -4.22 -19.97
CA GLY A 376 4.43 -4.06 -21.27
C GLY A 376 3.70 -3.10 -22.23
N LYS A 377 2.66 -2.42 -21.79
CA LYS A 377 1.90 -1.42 -22.58
C LYS A 377 2.38 -0.02 -22.24
N LYS A 378 2.74 0.78 -23.23
CA LYS A 378 3.02 2.21 -23.04
C LYS A 378 1.71 2.94 -22.75
N LEU A 379 1.49 3.36 -21.52
CA LEU A 379 0.28 4.07 -21.08
C LEU A 379 0.49 5.57 -20.95
N VAL A 380 1.72 6.00 -20.71
CA VAL A 380 2.13 7.41 -20.73
C VAL A 380 3.33 7.52 -21.66
N GLU A 381 3.27 8.50 -22.57
CA GLU A 381 4.34 8.89 -23.49
C GLU A 381 4.36 10.39 -23.61
N ARG A 382 5.47 11.02 -23.25
CA ARG A 382 5.67 12.48 -23.35
C ARG A 382 6.83 12.80 -24.27
N ALA A 383 6.64 13.83 -25.09
CA ALA A 383 7.63 14.30 -26.07
C ALA A 383 8.87 14.91 -25.41
#